data_68ce172d989f6ac918b991a27cc6b913
#
_entry.id   68ce172d989f6ac918b991a27cc6b913
#
_cell.length_a   1.000
_cell.length_b   1.000
_cell.length_c   1.000
_cell.angle_alpha   90.00
_cell.angle_beta   90.00
_cell.angle_gamma   90.00
#
_symmetry.space_group_name_H-M   'P 1'
#
loop_
_entity.id
_entity.type
_entity.pdbx_description
1 polymer ?
#
loop_
_entity_poly.entity_id
_entity_poly.type
_entity_poly.pdbx_seq_one_letter_code
_entity_poly.pdbx_strand_id
1 'polypeptide(L)'
;TWALEHRNEYGLIYGTPVPGYQAPPETIPAASRISILLARIASDLRSRAGTPPPDSPEPAPALREDLARVRHWIGEQGMPGDVPDELILIVLRGWTELFGCINMELFGHYVGSVENGSAFLDELAHRSFKELQDQTGP
;
A
#
# COMPACT_ATOMS: atom_id res chain seq x y z
N THR A 1 -1.31 -2.21 -19.54
CA THR A 1 -1.97 -2.38 -18.22
C THR A 1 -3.26 -1.57 -18.16
N TRP A 2 -4.25 -2.01 -17.37
CA TRP A 2 -5.60 -1.39 -17.29
C TRP A 2 -5.54 0.14 -17.10
N ALA A 3 -4.74 0.63 -16.18
CA ALA A 3 -4.61 2.07 -15.88
C ALA A 3 -4.16 2.90 -17.11
N LEU A 4 -3.27 2.36 -17.94
CA LEU A 4 -2.81 3.04 -19.16
C LEU A 4 -3.88 3.04 -20.26
N GLU A 5 -4.69 2.00 -20.33
CA GLU A 5 -5.78 1.83 -21.31
C GLU A 5 -7.02 2.64 -20.88
N HIS A 6 -7.22 2.84 -19.57
CA HIS A 6 -8.40 3.46 -18.95
C HIS A 6 -8.03 4.66 -18.07
N ARG A 7 -7.28 5.62 -18.63
CA ARG A 7 -6.76 6.78 -17.88
C ARG A 7 -7.84 7.63 -17.23
N ASN A 8 -8.96 7.79 -17.91
CA ASN A 8 -10.08 8.61 -17.40
C ASN A 8 -10.76 7.93 -16.22
N GLU A 9 -11.02 6.63 -16.33
CA GLU A 9 -11.62 5.81 -15.27
C GLU A 9 -10.68 5.72 -14.06
N TYR A 10 -9.38 5.53 -14.30
CA TYR A 10 -8.39 5.58 -13.25
C TYR A 10 -8.39 6.94 -12.54
N GLY A 11 -8.42 8.03 -13.30
CA GLY A 11 -8.49 9.40 -12.76
C GLY A 11 -9.74 9.66 -11.93
N LEU A 12 -10.89 9.07 -12.28
CA LEU A 12 -12.13 9.16 -11.50
C LEU A 12 -12.07 8.38 -10.19
N ILE A 13 -11.35 7.26 -10.16
CA ILE A 13 -11.25 6.40 -8.97
C ILE A 13 -10.15 6.87 -8.02
N TYR A 14 -8.99 7.24 -8.55
CA TYR A 14 -7.76 7.50 -7.79
C TYR A 14 -7.17 8.89 -7.99
N GLY A 15 -7.81 9.73 -8.80
CA GLY A 15 -7.35 11.08 -9.11
C GLY A 15 -7.80 12.12 -8.07
N THR A 16 -7.86 13.37 -8.51
CA THR A 16 -8.26 14.48 -7.65
C THR A 16 -9.73 14.37 -7.25
N PRO A 17 -10.06 14.48 -5.96
CA PRO A 17 -11.44 14.49 -5.50
C PRO A 17 -12.27 15.57 -6.20
N VAL A 18 -13.46 15.21 -6.65
CA VAL A 18 -14.39 16.18 -7.24
C VAL A 18 -14.97 17.05 -6.13
N PRO A 19 -14.83 18.39 -6.18
CA PRO A 19 -15.36 19.28 -5.14
C PRO A 19 -16.86 19.06 -4.93
N GLY A 20 -17.27 18.88 -3.67
CA GLY A 20 -18.69 18.70 -3.30
C GLY A 20 -19.25 17.28 -3.54
N TYR A 21 -18.49 16.37 -4.13
CA TYR A 21 -18.90 14.98 -4.26
C TYR A 21 -18.67 14.21 -2.96
N GLN A 22 -19.72 13.54 -2.48
CA GLN A 22 -19.66 12.58 -1.40
C GLN A 22 -20.03 11.21 -1.96
N ALA A 23 -19.11 10.26 -1.83
CA ALA A 23 -19.36 8.90 -2.30
C ALA A 23 -20.50 8.25 -1.49
N PRO A 24 -21.49 7.64 -2.16
CA PRO A 24 -22.54 6.90 -1.47
C PRO A 24 -21.99 5.75 -0.63
N PRO A 25 -22.58 5.43 0.55
CA PRO A 25 -22.12 4.36 1.41
C PRO A 25 -21.98 2.99 0.72
N GLU A 26 -22.80 2.74 -0.30
CA GLU A 26 -22.77 1.50 -1.09
C GLU A 26 -21.46 1.29 -1.85
N THR A 27 -20.68 2.34 -2.06
CA THR A 27 -19.38 2.27 -2.74
C THR A 27 -18.24 1.84 -1.81
N ILE A 28 -18.42 1.93 -0.49
CA ILE A 28 -17.40 1.62 0.51
C ILE A 28 -16.83 0.20 0.35
N PRO A 29 -17.66 -0.87 0.19
CA PRO A 29 -17.12 -2.23 0.03
C PRO A 29 -16.23 -2.39 -1.19
N ALA A 30 -16.56 -1.72 -2.31
CA ALA A 30 -15.73 -1.76 -3.51
C ALA A 30 -14.41 -0.98 -3.32
N ALA A 31 -14.49 0.21 -2.73
CA ALA A 31 -13.31 1.06 -2.46
C ALA A 31 -12.34 0.41 -1.46
N SER A 32 -12.85 -0.35 -0.48
CA SER A 32 -12.03 -1.00 0.54
C SER A 32 -11.28 -2.24 0.06
N ARG A 33 -11.54 -2.76 -1.15
CA ARG A 33 -10.94 -4.03 -1.61
C ARG A 33 -9.42 -4.04 -1.59
N ILE A 34 -8.79 -2.96 -2.03
CA ILE A 34 -7.32 -2.85 -2.04
C ILE A 34 -6.80 -2.79 -0.62
N SER A 35 -7.40 -1.97 0.23
CA SER A 35 -7.01 -1.86 1.65
C SER A 35 -7.15 -3.18 2.39
N ILE A 36 -8.22 -3.95 2.12
CA ILE A 36 -8.42 -5.30 2.68
C ILE A 36 -7.35 -6.26 2.15
N LEU A 37 -7.00 -6.21 0.87
CA LEU A 37 -5.92 -7.04 0.32
C LEU A 37 -4.59 -6.73 1.01
N LEU A 38 -4.26 -5.45 1.17
CA LEU A 38 -3.04 -5.01 1.85
C LEU A 38 -3.02 -5.46 3.33
N ALA A 39 -4.16 -5.36 4.02
CA ALA A 39 -4.29 -5.84 5.39
C ALA A 39 -4.08 -7.36 5.49
N ARG A 40 -4.59 -8.14 4.53
CA ARG A 40 -4.32 -9.59 4.44
C ARG A 40 -2.85 -9.88 4.24
N ILE A 41 -2.18 -9.16 3.32
CA ILE A 41 -0.74 -9.30 3.11
C ILE A 41 0.01 -9.04 4.42
N ALA A 42 -0.30 -7.94 5.15
CA ALA A 42 0.32 -7.64 6.43
C ALA A 42 0.10 -8.76 7.47
N SER A 43 -1.12 -9.30 7.56
CA SER A 43 -1.45 -10.41 8.47
C SER A 43 -0.74 -11.70 8.09
N ASP A 44 -0.67 -12.03 6.79
CA ASP A 44 0.03 -13.22 6.30
C ASP A 44 1.54 -13.12 6.54
N LEU A 45 2.11 -11.93 6.36
CA LEU A 45 3.51 -11.66 6.68
C LEU A 45 3.76 -11.82 8.18
N ARG A 46 2.88 -11.30 9.03
CA ARG A 46 2.99 -11.46 10.48
C ARG A 46 3.02 -12.92 10.90
N SER A 47 2.18 -13.76 10.28
CA SER A 47 2.12 -15.19 10.60
C SER A 47 3.39 -15.96 10.18
N ARG A 48 4.15 -15.43 9.24
CA ARG A 48 5.42 -16.00 8.74
C ARG A 48 6.64 -15.37 9.41
N ALA A 49 6.51 -14.14 9.93
CA ALA A 49 7.59 -13.41 10.55
C ALA A 49 7.97 -14.08 11.88
N GLY A 50 9.26 -14.28 12.07
CA GLY A 50 9.85 -14.53 13.38
C GLY A 50 9.75 -13.30 14.31
N THR A 51 10.54 -13.29 15.35
CA THR A 51 10.71 -12.07 16.19
C THR A 51 11.38 -10.99 15.33
N PRO A 52 10.87 -9.74 15.34
CA PRO A 52 11.52 -8.64 14.64
C PRO A 52 12.99 -8.51 15.04
N PRO A 53 13.88 -8.10 14.12
CA PRO A 53 15.26 -7.81 14.47
C PRO A 53 15.32 -6.82 15.62
N PRO A 54 16.24 -6.99 16.60
CA PRO A 54 16.32 -6.12 17.79
C PRO A 54 16.65 -4.66 17.45
N ASP A 55 17.19 -4.40 16.26
CA ASP A 55 17.59 -3.07 15.79
C ASP A 55 16.55 -2.46 14.81
N SER A 56 15.35 -3.00 14.73
CA SER A 56 14.28 -2.39 13.91
C SER A 56 13.97 -0.98 14.41
N PRO A 57 14.01 0.05 13.54
CA PRO A 57 13.74 1.41 13.96
C PRO A 57 12.29 1.55 14.43
N GLU A 58 12.10 2.11 15.62
CA GLU A 58 10.73 2.41 16.08
C GLU A 58 10.07 3.47 15.19
N PRO A 59 8.76 3.31 14.88
CA PRO A 59 8.01 4.33 14.19
C PRO A 59 8.05 5.67 14.92
N ALA A 60 8.06 6.76 14.15
CA ALA A 60 8.02 8.10 14.72
C ALA A 60 6.82 8.23 15.69
N PRO A 61 7.00 8.82 16.89
CA PRO A 61 5.92 8.93 17.88
C PRO A 61 4.63 9.55 17.34
N ALA A 62 4.73 10.47 16.38
CA ALA A 62 3.57 11.10 15.73
C ALA A 62 2.70 10.12 14.92
N LEU A 63 3.22 8.96 14.52
CA LEU A 63 2.48 7.94 13.76
C LEU A 63 1.80 6.89 14.63
N ARG A 64 2.07 6.85 15.93
CA ARG A 64 1.58 5.77 16.81
C ARG A 64 0.05 5.67 16.82
N GLU A 65 -0.64 6.80 16.88
CA GLU A 65 -2.11 6.83 16.87
C GLU A 65 -2.67 6.41 15.51
N ASP A 66 -2.02 6.81 14.41
CA ASP A 66 -2.44 6.42 13.06
C ASP A 66 -2.28 4.91 12.86
N LEU A 67 -1.16 4.35 13.26
CA LEU A 67 -0.90 2.92 13.18
C LEU A 67 -1.85 2.12 14.08
N ALA A 68 -2.17 2.63 15.27
CA ALA A 68 -3.17 2.02 16.15
C ALA A 68 -4.57 2.00 15.49
N ARG A 69 -4.97 3.07 14.80
CA ARG A 69 -6.24 3.10 14.03
C ARG A 69 -6.24 2.07 12.89
N VAL A 70 -5.15 1.99 12.13
CA VAL A 70 -5.02 0.98 11.05
C VAL A 70 -5.12 -0.43 11.62
N ARG A 71 -4.43 -0.72 12.72
CA ARG A 71 -4.46 -2.02 13.39
C ARG A 71 -5.87 -2.37 13.89
N HIS A 72 -6.55 -1.41 14.50
CA HIS A 72 -7.94 -1.59 14.93
C HIS A 72 -8.85 -1.94 13.75
N TRP A 73 -8.74 -1.16 12.66
CA TRP A 73 -9.50 -1.42 11.43
C TRP A 73 -9.21 -2.81 10.84
N ILE A 74 -7.94 -3.28 10.85
CA ILE A 74 -7.59 -4.64 10.43
C ILE A 74 -8.35 -5.67 11.25
N GLY A 75 -8.42 -5.49 12.57
CA GLY A 75 -9.21 -6.35 13.47
C GLY A 75 -10.70 -6.36 13.15
N GLU A 76 -11.29 -5.21 12.82
CA GLU A 76 -12.70 -5.10 12.41
C GLU A 76 -13.00 -5.86 11.10
N GLN A 77 -11.98 -6.07 10.24
CA GLN A 77 -12.13 -6.90 9.04
C GLN A 77 -12.04 -8.41 9.32
N GLY A 78 -12.00 -8.81 10.59
CA GLY A 78 -11.91 -10.22 11.01
C GLY A 78 -10.52 -10.84 10.85
N MET A 79 -9.48 -10.03 10.71
CA MET A 79 -8.09 -10.46 10.64
C MET A 79 -7.40 -10.31 12.00
N PRO A 80 -6.31 -11.08 12.28
CA PRO A 80 -5.54 -10.89 13.51
C PRO A 80 -5.10 -9.44 13.70
N GLY A 81 -5.46 -8.85 14.83
CA GLY A 81 -5.16 -7.45 15.16
C GLY A 81 -3.76 -7.24 15.79
N ASP A 82 -2.93 -8.28 15.82
CA ASP A 82 -1.58 -8.24 16.41
C ASP A 82 -0.47 -7.93 15.37
N VAL A 83 -0.85 -7.29 14.26
CA VAL A 83 0.09 -6.90 13.21
C VAL A 83 1.04 -5.81 13.75
N PRO A 84 2.37 -6.03 13.72
CA PRO A 84 3.35 -5.03 14.15
C PRO A 84 3.28 -3.75 13.30
N ASP A 85 3.56 -2.61 13.93
CA ASP A 85 3.61 -1.30 13.26
C ASP A 85 4.52 -1.29 12.05
N GLU A 86 5.63 -1.99 12.13
CA GLU A 86 6.62 -2.11 11.05
C GLU A 86 6.06 -2.78 9.80
N LEU A 87 5.32 -3.88 9.95
CA LEU A 87 4.65 -4.52 8.82
C LEU A 87 3.57 -3.64 8.21
N ILE A 88 2.83 -2.89 9.03
CA ILE A 88 1.86 -1.91 8.56
C ILE A 88 2.56 -0.84 7.73
N LEU A 89 3.68 -0.29 8.20
CA LEU A 89 4.46 0.72 7.48
C LEU A 89 5.02 0.21 6.16
N ILE A 90 5.57 -1.00 6.13
CA ILE A 90 6.08 -1.63 4.91
C ILE A 90 4.98 -1.77 3.86
N VAL A 91 3.81 -2.25 4.28
CA VAL A 91 2.66 -2.41 3.37
C VAL A 91 2.13 -1.07 2.87
N LEU A 92 2.03 -0.06 3.75
CA LEU A 92 1.61 1.29 3.35
C LEU A 92 2.62 1.94 2.40
N ARG A 93 3.93 1.73 2.63
CA ARG A 93 4.98 2.19 1.71
C ARG A 93 4.84 1.51 0.36
N GLY A 94 4.73 0.20 0.29
CA GLY A 94 4.55 -0.53 -0.97
C GLY A 94 3.31 -0.05 -1.74
N TRP A 95 2.21 0.25 -1.04
CA TRP A 95 1.04 0.86 -1.65
C TRP A 95 1.34 2.24 -2.22
N THR A 96 2.02 3.09 -1.46
CA THR A 96 2.41 4.44 -1.91
C THR A 96 3.34 4.37 -3.13
N GLU A 97 4.31 3.48 -3.13
CA GLU A 97 5.23 3.26 -4.26
C GLU A 97 4.48 2.80 -5.51
N LEU A 98 3.58 1.82 -5.38
CA LEU A 98 2.77 1.33 -6.48
C LEU A 98 1.92 2.44 -7.11
N PHE A 99 1.13 3.14 -6.31
CA PHE A 99 0.28 4.22 -6.80
C PHE A 99 1.08 5.42 -7.28
N GLY A 100 2.19 5.75 -6.61
CA GLY A 100 3.12 6.77 -7.06
C GLY A 100 3.67 6.46 -8.44
N CYS A 101 4.15 5.24 -8.67
CA CYS A 101 4.68 4.81 -9.95
C CYS A 101 3.62 4.90 -11.07
N ILE A 102 2.41 4.38 -10.82
CA ILE A 102 1.31 4.45 -11.79
C ILE A 102 0.95 5.91 -12.11
N ASN A 103 0.81 6.77 -11.11
CA ASN A 103 0.48 8.18 -11.32
C ASN A 103 1.59 8.93 -12.09
N MET A 104 2.85 8.70 -11.73
CA MET A 104 4.00 9.32 -12.40
C MET A 104 4.06 8.94 -13.88
N GLU A 105 3.75 7.69 -14.22
CA GLU A 105 3.67 7.22 -15.60
C GLU A 105 2.45 7.81 -16.33
N LEU A 106 1.25 7.72 -15.72
CA LEU A 106 -0.01 8.18 -16.35
C LEU A 106 0.00 9.68 -16.65
N PHE A 107 0.56 10.48 -15.75
CA PHE A 107 0.59 11.94 -15.89
C PHE A 107 1.85 12.47 -16.54
N GLY A 108 2.70 11.58 -17.09
CA GLY A 108 3.86 11.97 -17.89
C GLY A 108 5.05 12.51 -17.11
N HIS A 109 5.09 12.32 -15.78
CA HIS A 109 6.20 12.79 -14.95
C HIS A 109 7.51 12.03 -15.21
N TYR A 110 7.45 10.87 -15.86
CA TYR A 110 8.64 10.11 -16.25
C TYR A 110 9.23 10.49 -17.60
N VAL A 111 8.58 11.37 -18.36
CA VAL A 111 9.08 11.82 -19.67
C VAL A 111 10.50 12.38 -19.54
N GLY A 112 11.42 11.83 -20.33
CA GLY A 112 12.83 12.22 -20.30
C GLY A 112 13.67 11.58 -19.17
N SER A 113 13.09 10.69 -18.35
CA SER A 113 13.83 9.98 -17.28
C SER A 113 13.62 8.47 -17.27
N VAL A 114 12.39 7.99 -17.24
CA VAL A 114 12.06 6.56 -17.25
C VAL A 114 11.19 6.28 -18.47
N GLU A 115 11.77 5.67 -19.50
CA GLU A 115 11.05 5.34 -20.73
C GLU A 115 10.30 4.00 -20.63
N ASN A 116 10.72 3.12 -19.75
CA ASN A 116 10.09 1.81 -19.54
C ASN A 116 9.46 1.73 -18.14
N GLY A 117 8.27 2.31 -17.99
CA GLY A 117 7.54 2.36 -16.72
C GLY A 117 7.22 0.98 -16.16
N SER A 118 6.89 -0.02 -17.01
CA SER A 118 6.60 -1.37 -16.54
C SER A 118 7.83 -2.06 -15.95
N ALA A 119 9.00 -1.95 -16.58
CA ALA A 119 10.24 -2.50 -16.05
C ALA A 119 10.64 -1.80 -14.73
N PHE A 120 10.39 -0.50 -14.63
CA PHE A 120 10.64 0.25 -13.39
C PHE A 120 9.70 -0.19 -12.25
N LEU A 121 8.43 -0.42 -12.55
CA LEU A 121 7.47 -0.95 -11.58
C LEU A 121 7.86 -2.35 -11.11
N ASP A 122 8.30 -3.23 -12.02
CA ASP A 122 8.77 -4.58 -11.69
C ASP A 122 10.00 -4.54 -10.77
N GLU A 123 10.93 -3.61 -11.02
CA GLU A 123 12.10 -3.41 -10.15
C GLU A 123 11.71 -2.92 -8.75
N LEU A 124 10.77 -1.97 -8.65
CA LEU A 124 10.25 -1.50 -7.35
C LEU A 124 9.58 -2.64 -6.60
N ALA A 125 8.70 -3.39 -7.25
CA ALA A 125 8.02 -4.53 -6.64
C ALA A 125 9.01 -5.60 -6.16
N HIS A 126 10.06 -5.88 -6.94
CA HIS A 126 11.10 -6.84 -6.56
C HIS A 126 11.88 -6.37 -5.32
N ARG A 127 12.24 -5.11 -5.24
CA ARG A 127 12.94 -4.52 -4.07
C ARG A 127 12.08 -4.57 -2.81
N SER A 128 10.80 -4.15 -2.92
CA SER A 128 9.86 -4.21 -1.81
C SER A 128 9.64 -5.64 -1.32
N PHE A 129 9.53 -6.61 -2.25
CA PHE A 129 9.39 -8.02 -1.89
C PHE A 129 10.65 -8.57 -1.19
N LYS A 130 11.84 -8.24 -1.67
CA LYS A 130 13.10 -8.64 -1.04
C LYS A 130 13.21 -8.10 0.38
N GLU A 131 12.88 -6.82 0.58
CA GLU A 131 12.87 -6.22 1.91
C GLU A 131 11.90 -6.94 2.86
N LEU A 132 10.71 -7.30 2.37
CA LEU A 132 9.76 -8.09 3.15
C LEU A 132 10.32 -9.45 3.54
N GLN A 133 11.03 -10.14 2.62
CA GLN A 133 11.68 -11.42 2.93
C GLN A 133 12.76 -11.25 4.00
N ASP A 134 13.58 -10.21 3.90
CA ASP A 134 14.65 -9.93 4.86
C ASP A 134 14.09 -9.65 6.27
N GLN A 135 12.90 -9.06 6.37
CA GLN A 135 12.20 -8.79 7.63
C GLN A 135 11.49 -10.04 8.21
N THR A 136 11.12 -11.00 7.37
CA THR A 136 10.38 -12.19 7.82
C THR A 136 11.28 -13.39 8.15
N GLY A 137 12.58 -13.31 7.84
CA GLY A 137 13.56 -14.38 8.07
C GLY A 137 13.36 -15.59 7.14
N PRO A 138 14.30 -16.52 7.10
CA PRO A 138 14.13 -17.76 6.34
C PRO A 138 13.04 -18.65 6.95
#